data_15eed57ec265af1cde78612fd792d781
#
_entry.id   15eed57ec265af1cde78612fd792d781
#
_cell.length_a   1.000
_cell.length_b   1.000
_cell.length_c   1.000
_cell.angle_alpha   90.00
_cell.angle_beta   90.00
_cell.angle_gamma   90.00
#
_symmetry.space_group_name_H-M   'P 1'
#
loop_
_entity.id
_entity.type
_entity.pdbx_description
1 polymer ?
#
loop_
_entity_poly.entity_id
_entity_poly.type
_entity_poly.pdbx_seq_one_letter_code
_entity_poly.pdbx_strand_id
1 'polypeptide(L)'
;MQRKIQVTEIAELLSQPDGYDSIIDVRSPSEFHEDHIPGAINLPVLNDQERAEVGTIYARVDPFTARKRGAVLTSQNIAQHIFTLSDYGKDWKPLIYCWRGGQRSGSLALVMHEIGWGVTLLQGGYKTYRRHIQQELDRLLPGLRLIVVAGPTGCGKTDLLHQ
;
A
#
# COMPACT_ATOMS: atom_id res chain seq x y z
N MET A 1 -27.31 -4.47 -12.08
CA MET A 1 -26.99 -3.42 -11.08
C MET A 1 -25.45 -3.32 -11.02
N GLN A 2 -24.88 -2.24 -11.53
CA GLN A 2 -23.44 -2.07 -11.60
C GLN A 2 -22.89 -1.90 -10.17
N ARG A 3 -22.08 -2.84 -9.69
CA ARG A 3 -21.43 -2.70 -8.38
C ARG A 3 -20.45 -1.52 -8.47
N LYS A 4 -20.43 -0.66 -7.48
CA LYS A 4 -19.50 0.47 -7.40
C LYS A 4 -18.29 0.04 -6.55
N ILE A 5 -17.07 0.38 -6.99
CA ILE A 5 -15.88 0.19 -6.18
C ILE A 5 -16.07 0.95 -4.86
N GLN A 6 -15.88 0.26 -3.76
CA GLN A 6 -15.98 0.86 -2.42
C GLN A 6 -14.74 1.69 -2.11
N VAL A 7 -14.90 2.68 -1.24
CA VAL A 7 -13.80 3.50 -0.74
C VAL A 7 -13.94 3.58 0.77
N THR A 8 -12.87 3.32 1.49
CA THR A 8 -12.82 3.37 2.95
C THR A 8 -11.83 4.41 3.43
N GLU A 9 -12.07 4.98 4.60
CA GLU A 9 -11.16 5.88 5.29
C GLU A 9 -10.21 5.10 6.21
N ILE A 10 -9.08 5.73 6.57
CA ILE A 10 -8.09 5.09 7.45
C ILE A 10 -8.68 4.73 8.83
N ALA A 11 -9.57 5.55 9.37
CA ALA A 11 -10.21 5.30 10.66
C ALA A 11 -11.06 4.02 10.63
N GLU A 12 -11.78 3.78 9.53
CA GLU A 12 -12.58 2.57 9.33
C GLU A 12 -11.70 1.33 9.17
N LEU A 13 -10.62 1.42 8.38
CA LEU A 13 -9.63 0.33 8.25
C LEU A 13 -9.06 -0.07 9.61
N LEU A 14 -8.68 0.89 10.45
CA LEU A 14 -8.08 0.60 11.75
C LEU A 14 -9.08 0.10 12.79
N SER A 15 -10.37 0.46 12.66
CA SER A 15 -11.43 -0.03 13.53
C SER A 15 -11.89 -1.45 13.19
N GLN A 16 -11.68 -1.89 11.95
CA GLN A 16 -12.07 -3.19 11.44
C GLN A 16 -10.95 -3.82 10.61
N PRO A 17 -9.79 -4.14 11.22
CA PRO A 17 -8.64 -4.67 10.49
C PRO A 17 -8.94 -6.00 9.79
N ASP A 18 -9.83 -6.81 10.35
CA ASP A 18 -10.27 -8.10 9.80
C ASP A 18 -11.41 -7.97 8.78
N GLY A 19 -11.80 -6.74 8.41
CA GLY A 19 -12.84 -6.48 7.43
C GLY A 19 -12.45 -6.79 5.98
N TYR A 20 -11.17 -7.06 5.74
CA TYR A 20 -10.58 -7.34 4.43
C TYR A 20 -9.77 -8.63 4.46
N ASP A 21 -9.92 -9.48 3.44
CA ASP A 21 -9.19 -10.75 3.35
C ASP A 21 -7.71 -10.55 3.00
N SER A 22 -7.38 -9.42 2.39
CA SER A 22 -6.02 -9.06 2.03
C SER A 22 -5.87 -7.54 1.90
N ILE A 23 -4.70 -7.02 2.27
CA ILE A 23 -4.32 -5.63 2.03
C ILE A 23 -3.26 -5.62 0.93
N ILE A 24 -3.50 -4.88 -0.16
CA ILE A 24 -2.65 -4.86 -1.35
C ILE A 24 -2.01 -3.48 -1.52
N ASP A 25 -0.68 -3.45 -1.49
CA ASP A 25 0.11 -2.28 -1.87
C ASP A 25 0.53 -2.38 -3.33
N VAL A 26 0.07 -1.44 -4.16
CA VAL A 26 0.43 -1.40 -5.58
C VAL A 26 1.57 -0.44 -5.90
N ARG A 27 2.26 0.07 -4.88
CA ARG A 27 3.47 0.89 -5.05
C ARG A 27 4.63 0.03 -5.54
N SER A 28 5.69 0.69 -6.01
CA SER A 28 6.89 -0.03 -6.45
C SER A 28 7.54 -0.80 -5.30
N PRO A 29 8.34 -1.85 -5.61
CA PRO A 29 8.98 -2.66 -4.57
C PRO A 29 9.82 -1.86 -3.58
N SER A 30 10.55 -0.84 -4.03
CA SER A 30 11.34 0.02 -3.14
C SER A 30 10.46 0.87 -2.21
N GLU A 31 9.34 1.44 -2.73
CA GLU A 31 8.35 2.15 -1.91
C GLU A 31 7.76 1.24 -0.81
N PHE A 32 7.48 -0.01 -1.15
CA PHE A 32 6.94 -1.01 -0.22
C PHE A 32 7.98 -1.44 0.83
N HIS A 33 9.21 -1.66 0.39
CA HIS A 33 10.30 -2.11 1.29
C HIS A 33 10.70 -1.01 2.28
N GLU A 34 10.62 0.26 1.89
CA GLU A 34 10.88 1.39 2.79
C GLU A 34 9.89 1.42 3.96
N ASP A 35 8.60 1.30 3.67
CA ASP A 35 7.53 1.23 4.68
C ASP A 35 6.19 0.90 4.03
N HIS A 36 5.30 0.15 4.72
CA HIS A 36 3.98 -0.24 4.23
C HIS A 36 2.98 -0.46 5.38
N ILE A 37 1.70 -0.61 5.06
CA ILE A 37 0.69 -0.99 6.05
C ILE A 37 0.97 -2.44 6.51
N PRO A 38 1.08 -2.70 7.81
CA PRO A 38 1.36 -4.04 8.32
C PRO A 38 0.41 -5.11 7.75
N GLY A 39 0.97 -6.24 7.33
CA GLY A 39 0.21 -7.34 6.71
C GLY A 39 -0.12 -7.13 5.23
N ALA A 40 0.27 -6.01 4.63
CA ALA A 40 0.08 -5.80 3.19
C ALA A 40 1.00 -6.69 2.35
N ILE A 41 0.48 -7.15 1.21
CA ILE A 41 1.25 -7.80 0.15
C ILE A 41 1.55 -6.81 -0.97
N ASN A 42 2.73 -6.91 -1.58
CA ASN A 42 3.09 -6.01 -2.67
C ASN A 42 2.73 -6.60 -4.03
N LEU A 43 1.84 -5.94 -4.75
CA LEU A 43 1.50 -6.21 -6.15
C LEU A 43 1.76 -4.96 -6.99
N PRO A 44 3.02 -4.64 -7.30
CA PRO A 44 3.38 -3.36 -7.90
C PRO A 44 2.84 -3.24 -9.32
N VAL A 45 2.03 -2.21 -9.57
CA VAL A 45 1.56 -1.90 -10.93
C VAL A 45 2.62 -1.21 -11.78
N LEU A 46 3.71 -0.77 -11.16
CA LEU A 46 4.96 -0.32 -11.79
C LEU A 46 6.11 -0.82 -10.91
N ASN A 47 7.12 -1.46 -11.50
CA ASN A 47 8.37 -1.75 -10.81
C ASN A 47 9.20 -0.46 -10.61
N ASP A 48 10.36 -0.54 -9.94
CA ASP A 48 11.15 0.65 -9.61
C ASP A 48 11.67 1.38 -10.85
N GLN A 49 12.11 0.65 -11.87
CA GLN A 49 12.59 1.24 -13.12
C GLN A 49 11.45 1.90 -13.91
N GLU A 50 10.33 1.24 -14.04
CA GLU A 50 9.13 1.77 -14.70
C GLU A 50 8.59 3.00 -13.97
N ARG A 51 8.60 2.95 -12.62
CA ARG A 51 8.19 4.08 -11.79
C ARG A 51 9.09 5.30 -12.00
N ALA A 52 10.42 5.08 -12.09
CA ALA A 52 11.40 6.12 -12.38
C ALA A 52 11.24 6.66 -13.81
N GLU A 53 11.05 5.79 -14.80
CA GLU A 53 10.79 6.16 -16.19
C GLU A 53 9.57 7.08 -16.32
N VAL A 54 8.41 6.63 -15.82
CA VAL A 54 7.16 7.40 -15.87
C VAL A 54 7.30 8.73 -15.14
N GLY A 55 7.97 8.75 -13.97
CA GLY A 55 8.25 9.95 -13.22
C GLY A 55 9.14 10.95 -13.98
N THR A 56 10.15 10.45 -14.70
CA THR A 56 11.03 11.28 -15.53
C THR A 56 10.28 11.89 -16.71
N ILE A 57 9.44 11.12 -17.40
CA ILE A 57 8.60 11.62 -18.50
C ILE A 57 7.65 12.70 -17.97
N TYR A 58 7.03 12.46 -16.81
CA TYR A 58 6.12 13.43 -16.19
C TYR A 58 6.80 14.78 -15.90
N ALA A 59 8.04 14.75 -15.40
CA ALA A 59 8.77 15.95 -15.02
C ALA A 59 9.45 16.67 -16.19
N ARG A 60 9.90 15.93 -17.22
CA ARG A 60 10.77 16.47 -18.28
C ARG A 60 10.10 16.61 -19.64
N VAL A 61 8.97 15.93 -19.88
CA VAL A 61 8.26 15.96 -21.17
C VAL A 61 6.89 16.59 -20.94
N ASP A 62 5.90 15.81 -20.55
CA ASP A 62 4.56 16.28 -20.22
C ASP A 62 3.74 15.19 -19.49
N PRO A 63 2.69 15.61 -18.72
CA PRO A 63 1.86 14.68 -17.96
C PRO A 63 1.05 13.70 -18.82
N PHE A 64 0.67 14.06 -20.05
CA PHE A 64 -0.14 13.20 -20.92
C PHE A 64 0.68 12.04 -21.47
N THR A 65 1.91 12.32 -21.94
CA THR A 65 2.85 11.29 -22.41
C THR A 65 3.23 10.32 -21.27
N ALA A 66 3.47 10.86 -20.07
CA ALA A 66 3.71 10.03 -18.89
C ALA A 66 2.53 9.10 -18.57
N ARG A 67 1.29 9.62 -18.65
CA ARG A 67 0.08 8.79 -18.45
C ARG A 67 -0.08 7.71 -19.49
N LYS A 68 0.17 8.01 -20.77
CA LYS A 68 0.15 6.98 -21.83
C LYS A 68 1.15 5.86 -21.56
N ARG A 69 2.40 6.23 -21.27
CA ARG A 69 3.44 5.25 -20.96
C ARG A 69 3.12 4.44 -19.70
N GLY A 70 2.70 5.13 -18.64
CA GLY A 70 2.28 4.49 -17.39
C GLY A 70 1.11 3.54 -17.57
N ALA A 71 0.12 3.88 -18.41
CA ALA A 71 -1.01 3.00 -18.70
C ALA A 71 -0.58 1.69 -19.38
N VAL A 72 0.36 1.74 -20.33
CA VAL A 72 0.90 0.53 -21.00
C VAL A 72 1.56 -0.39 -19.97
N LEU A 73 2.52 0.15 -19.19
CA LEU A 73 3.27 -0.64 -18.20
C LEU A 73 2.35 -1.19 -17.12
N THR A 74 1.46 -0.36 -16.57
CA THR A 74 0.48 -0.77 -15.57
C THR A 74 -0.42 -1.89 -16.08
N SER A 75 -0.89 -1.83 -17.32
CA SER A 75 -1.75 -2.88 -17.90
C SER A 75 -1.01 -4.21 -18.02
N GLN A 76 0.27 -4.20 -18.43
CA GLN A 76 1.10 -5.40 -18.52
C GLN A 76 1.30 -6.05 -17.14
N ASN A 77 1.62 -5.25 -16.11
CA ASN A 77 1.84 -5.75 -14.77
C ASN A 77 0.53 -6.25 -14.13
N ILE A 78 -0.60 -5.54 -14.35
CA ILE A 78 -1.92 -6.00 -13.87
C ILE A 78 -2.27 -7.36 -14.48
N ALA A 79 -2.03 -7.59 -15.78
CA ALA A 79 -2.32 -8.88 -16.39
C ALA A 79 -1.56 -10.03 -15.72
N GLN A 80 -0.29 -9.82 -15.35
CA GLN A 80 0.50 -10.80 -14.59
C GLN A 80 -0.06 -11.01 -13.18
N HIS A 81 -0.42 -9.94 -12.48
CA HIS A 81 -1.01 -10.06 -11.15
C HIS A 81 -2.34 -10.82 -11.16
N ILE A 82 -3.23 -10.52 -12.10
CA ILE A 82 -4.50 -11.25 -12.21
C ILE A 82 -4.27 -12.75 -12.44
N PHE A 83 -3.26 -13.12 -13.23
CA PHE A 83 -2.90 -14.52 -13.41
C PHE A 83 -2.48 -15.18 -12.08
N THR A 84 -1.67 -14.52 -11.26
CA THR A 84 -1.26 -15.06 -9.94
C THR A 84 -2.37 -15.08 -8.90
N LEU A 85 -3.42 -14.28 -9.11
CA LEU A 85 -4.58 -14.20 -8.22
C LEU A 85 -5.73 -15.14 -8.63
N SER A 86 -5.53 -16.00 -9.62
CA SER A 86 -6.59 -16.87 -10.18
C SER A 86 -7.23 -17.85 -9.19
N ASP A 87 -6.53 -18.19 -8.11
CA ASP A 87 -7.00 -19.12 -7.08
C ASP A 87 -7.96 -18.48 -6.06
N TYR A 88 -8.08 -17.14 -6.04
CA TYR A 88 -8.99 -16.46 -5.13
C TYR A 88 -10.44 -16.58 -5.59
N GLY A 89 -11.30 -17.02 -4.67
CA GLY A 89 -12.73 -17.19 -4.93
C GLY A 89 -13.47 -15.87 -5.11
N LYS A 90 -14.74 -15.97 -5.55
CA LYS A 90 -15.62 -14.83 -5.83
C LYS A 90 -15.84 -13.90 -4.63
N ASP A 91 -15.81 -14.44 -3.42
CA ASP A 91 -16.13 -13.71 -2.20
C ASP A 91 -14.93 -12.96 -1.61
N TRP A 92 -13.76 -13.03 -2.26
CA TRP A 92 -12.56 -12.33 -1.83
C TRP A 92 -12.75 -10.81 -1.81
N LYS A 93 -12.35 -10.18 -0.71
CA LYS A 93 -12.54 -8.75 -0.40
C LYS A 93 -11.20 -8.06 -0.15
N PRO A 94 -10.41 -7.77 -1.17
CA PRO A 94 -9.14 -7.07 -0.99
C PRO A 94 -9.34 -5.56 -0.78
N LEU A 95 -8.51 -4.99 0.11
CA LEU A 95 -8.28 -3.55 0.20
C LEU A 95 -7.05 -3.20 -0.63
N ILE A 96 -7.13 -2.20 -1.49
CA ILE A 96 -6.04 -1.79 -2.37
C ILE A 96 -5.64 -0.34 -2.08
N TYR A 97 -4.34 -0.08 -2.02
CA TYR A 97 -3.83 1.28 -1.89
C TYR A 97 -2.58 1.54 -2.73
N CYS A 98 -2.36 2.81 -3.06
CA CYS A 98 -1.08 3.33 -3.55
C CYS A 98 -0.66 4.53 -2.68
N TRP A 99 0.28 5.36 -3.13
CA TRP A 99 0.76 6.50 -2.35
C TRP A 99 -0.34 7.50 -1.95
N ARG A 100 -1.25 7.87 -2.88
CA ARG A 100 -2.31 8.90 -2.66
C ARG A 100 -3.73 8.41 -3.00
N GLY A 101 -3.93 7.11 -3.22
CA GLY A 101 -5.25 6.61 -3.64
C GLY A 101 -5.67 7.10 -5.04
N GLY A 102 -4.71 7.19 -5.97
CA GLY A 102 -4.95 7.69 -7.34
C GLY A 102 -4.94 6.60 -8.41
N GLN A 103 -4.42 6.95 -9.59
CA GLN A 103 -4.47 6.09 -10.79
C GLN A 103 -3.89 4.69 -10.59
N ARG A 104 -2.77 4.53 -9.87
CA ARG A 104 -2.12 3.23 -9.68
C ARG A 104 -3.05 2.22 -9.00
N SER A 105 -3.63 2.58 -7.85
CA SER A 105 -4.58 1.70 -7.15
C SER A 105 -5.91 1.58 -7.88
N GLY A 106 -6.39 2.66 -8.51
CA GLY A 106 -7.62 2.65 -9.27
C GLY A 106 -7.58 1.73 -10.50
N SER A 107 -6.43 1.63 -11.18
CA SER A 107 -6.28 0.76 -12.36
C SER A 107 -6.41 -0.73 -12.01
N LEU A 108 -5.72 -1.20 -10.96
CA LEU A 108 -5.85 -2.58 -10.50
C LEU A 108 -7.26 -2.83 -9.96
N ALA A 109 -7.78 -1.92 -9.13
CA ALA A 109 -9.10 -2.04 -8.55
C ALA A 109 -10.21 -2.16 -9.60
N LEU A 110 -10.11 -1.41 -10.71
CA LEU A 110 -11.08 -1.49 -11.81
C LEU A 110 -11.10 -2.90 -12.42
N VAL A 111 -9.94 -3.45 -12.77
CA VAL A 111 -9.86 -4.78 -13.38
C VAL A 111 -10.37 -5.85 -12.42
N MET A 112 -9.96 -5.82 -11.16
CA MET A 112 -10.41 -6.78 -10.14
C MET A 112 -11.92 -6.67 -9.87
N HIS A 113 -12.45 -5.45 -9.86
CA HIS A 113 -13.89 -5.21 -9.72
C HIS A 113 -14.70 -5.76 -10.89
N GLU A 114 -14.23 -5.59 -12.13
CA GLU A 114 -14.88 -6.15 -13.32
C GLU A 114 -14.87 -7.70 -13.34
N ILE A 115 -13.86 -8.33 -12.73
CA ILE A 115 -13.84 -9.79 -12.50
C ILE A 115 -14.96 -10.20 -11.50
N GLY A 116 -15.36 -9.31 -10.60
CA GLY A 116 -16.45 -9.52 -9.65
C GLY A 116 -16.03 -9.63 -8.18
N TRP A 117 -14.75 -9.39 -7.86
CA TRP A 117 -14.28 -9.33 -6.47
C TRP A 117 -14.79 -8.09 -5.71
N GLY A 118 -14.90 -8.21 -4.39
CA GLY A 118 -15.39 -7.15 -3.49
C GLY A 118 -14.31 -6.12 -3.15
N VAL A 119 -13.81 -5.39 -4.16
CA VAL A 119 -12.65 -4.49 -4.02
C VAL A 119 -12.99 -3.21 -3.28
N THR A 120 -12.12 -2.83 -2.34
CA THR A 120 -12.16 -1.55 -1.62
C THR A 120 -10.86 -0.77 -1.82
N LEU A 121 -10.97 0.54 -2.02
CA LEU A 121 -9.83 1.47 -2.13
C LEU A 121 -9.64 2.24 -0.83
N LEU A 122 -8.39 2.37 -0.37
CA LEU A 122 -8.05 3.26 0.75
C LEU A 122 -7.99 4.71 0.29
N GLN A 123 -8.86 5.54 0.85
CA GLN A 123 -8.90 6.98 0.56
C GLN A 123 -7.61 7.66 0.99
N GLY A 124 -7.00 8.42 0.07
CA GLY A 124 -5.73 9.11 0.32
C GLY A 124 -4.50 8.18 0.40
N GLY A 125 -4.71 6.86 0.32
CA GLY A 125 -3.66 5.84 0.24
C GLY A 125 -2.69 5.83 1.42
N TYR A 126 -1.50 5.29 1.19
CA TYR A 126 -0.44 5.18 2.20
C TYR A 126 -0.08 6.51 2.88
N LYS A 127 -0.12 7.63 2.16
CA LYS A 127 0.16 8.95 2.72
C LYS A 127 -0.78 9.28 3.90
N THR A 128 -2.05 8.90 3.80
CA THR A 128 -3.04 9.14 4.88
C THR A 128 -2.77 8.21 6.06
N TYR A 129 -2.45 6.95 5.83
CA TYR A 129 -2.03 6.01 6.87
C TYR A 129 -0.80 6.53 7.62
N ARG A 130 0.29 6.86 6.91
CA ARG A 130 1.53 7.37 7.52
C ARG A 130 1.28 8.62 8.38
N ARG A 131 0.48 9.57 7.87
CA ARG A 131 0.13 10.77 8.64
C ARG A 131 -0.65 10.44 9.92
N HIS A 132 -1.61 9.50 9.83
CA HIS A 132 -2.37 9.06 10.99
C HIS A 132 -1.46 8.42 12.04
N ILE A 133 -0.57 7.53 11.65
CA ILE A 133 0.40 6.89 12.57
C ILE A 133 1.32 7.94 13.22
N GLN A 134 1.81 8.92 12.48
CA GLN A 134 2.61 10.01 13.05
C GLN A 134 1.83 10.80 14.10
N GLN A 135 0.58 11.14 13.83
CA GLN A 135 -0.29 11.84 14.79
C GLN A 135 -0.54 11.01 16.06
N GLU A 136 -0.78 9.71 15.91
CA GLU A 136 -0.96 8.81 17.05
C GLU A 136 0.32 8.66 17.88
N LEU A 137 1.49 8.59 17.25
CA LEU A 137 2.78 8.58 17.95
C LEU A 137 2.98 9.88 18.74
N ASP A 138 2.74 11.03 18.12
CA ASP A 138 2.86 12.33 18.81
C ASP A 138 1.91 12.43 20.02
N ARG A 139 0.73 11.83 19.95
CA ARG A 139 -0.23 11.76 21.03
C ARG A 139 0.20 10.84 22.18
N LEU A 140 0.78 9.69 21.84
CA LEU A 140 1.12 8.64 22.81
C LEU A 140 2.49 8.85 23.47
N LEU A 141 3.48 9.37 22.73
CA LEU A 141 4.86 9.54 23.21
C LEU A 141 4.98 10.32 24.55
N PRO A 142 4.25 11.41 24.78
CA PRO A 142 4.34 12.14 26.04
C PRO A 142 3.93 11.33 27.30
N GLY A 143 3.10 10.29 27.09
CA GLY A 143 2.64 9.40 28.16
C GLY A 143 3.51 8.16 28.37
N LEU A 144 4.50 7.92 27.49
CA LEU A 144 5.35 6.74 27.58
C LEU A 144 6.50 6.94 28.57
N ARG A 145 6.64 6.00 29.49
CA ARG A 145 7.80 5.91 30.36
C ARG A 145 8.87 5.04 29.71
N LEU A 146 9.90 5.67 29.16
CA LEU A 146 11.00 4.99 28.49
C LEU A 146 12.12 4.67 29.49
N ILE A 147 12.60 3.42 29.47
CA ILE A 147 13.80 2.98 30.16
C ILE A 147 14.84 2.69 29.08
N VAL A 148 15.94 3.45 29.09
CA VAL A 148 17.02 3.28 28.10
C VAL A 148 18.15 2.48 28.73
N VAL A 149 18.45 1.31 28.13
CA VAL A 149 19.61 0.48 28.53
C VAL A 149 20.78 0.85 27.62
N ALA A 150 21.81 1.49 28.17
CA ALA A 150 23.00 1.90 27.46
C ALA A 150 24.26 1.21 28.02
N GLY A 151 25.28 1.04 27.17
CA GLY A 151 26.55 0.45 27.56
C GLY A 151 27.40 0.05 26.35
N PRO A 152 28.70 -0.26 26.52
CA PRO A 152 29.58 -0.67 25.43
C PRO A 152 29.13 -1.98 24.76
N THR A 153 29.65 -2.25 23.56
CA THR A 153 29.39 -3.50 22.86
C THR A 153 29.82 -4.70 23.70
N GLY A 154 28.99 -5.75 23.77
CA GLY A 154 29.29 -6.99 24.48
C GLY A 154 29.03 -6.97 26.00
N CYS A 155 28.43 -5.92 26.58
CA CYS A 155 28.14 -5.84 28.02
C CYS A 155 26.81 -6.51 28.45
N GLY A 156 26.22 -7.36 27.64
CA GLY A 156 25.01 -8.14 28.00
C GLY A 156 23.70 -7.38 27.96
N LYS A 157 23.59 -6.23 27.23
CA LYS A 157 22.34 -5.46 27.14
C LYS A 157 21.17 -6.30 26.57
N THR A 158 21.45 -7.10 25.58
CA THR A 158 20.46 -7.96 24.92
C THR A 158 19.92 -9.01 25.90
N ASP A 159 20.80 -9.62 26.69
CA ASP A 159 20.41 -10.62 27.69
C ASP A 159 19.51 -10.03 28.77
N LEU A 160 19.78 -8.76 29.18
CA LEU A 160 18.94 -8.04 30.13
C LEU A 160 17.53 -7.74 29.59
N LEU A 161 17.39 -7.53 28.28
CA LEU A 161 16.09 -7.22 27.64
C LEU A 161 15.22 -8.48 27.44
N HIS A 162 15.80 -9.67 27.55
CA HIS A 162 15.11 -10.96 27.40
C HIS A 162 14.73 -11.62 28.75
N GLN A 163 15.00 -10.97 29.87
CA GLN A 163 14.57 -11.36 31.23
C GLN A 163 13.24 -10.69 31.59
#